data_580a93da2bdad84bedb385edc2d8572a
#
_entry.id   580a93da2bdad84bedb385edc2d8572a
#
_cell.length_a   1.000
_cell.length_b   1.000
_cell.length_c   1.000
_cell.angle_alpha   90.00
_cell.angle_beta   90.00
_cell.angle_gamma   90.00
#
_symmetry.space_group_name_H-M   'P 1'
#
loop_
_entity.id
_entity.type
_entity.pdbx_description
1 polymer ?
#
loop_
_entity_poly.entity_id
_entity_poly.type
_entity_poly.pdbx_seq_one_letter_code
_entity_poly.pdbx_strand_id
1 'polypeptide(L)'
;KERLVPFYEKAKMMLGATRANHLGETDYILKSAAERLKKQDSFTNVDVGIYFGEPGESVKDPYFKGMGPDRNGCILCGGCMVGCRHNAKNTLDKNYLYLAEKLGAKISAEKEVLSVEEDKEGYIVKYKKSTGLLRYRGSIKAKKIIFSGGVMGSVKLLLKCKHNKYLPNLSDCLGDYVRTNSESILGIRSQSIDKDKDFTKGIAISAGFKPDDTTHIETVRYGKGQNSMSILTTHIFNKDSFIPIPIRWMSNILLHPIRFIKDTIPYKWSSQTVILLIMQPVSNYLKLSYKSRWWRLWGKSMNSELSSGSPIPSSIPIGEDVANDIAKNINGVPMSTYMDTFFGIPTT
;
A
#
# COMPACT_ATOMS: atom_id res chain seq x y z
N LYS A 1 -7.25 -23.03 10.82
CA LYS A 1 -8.00 -22.16 9.89
C LYS A 1 -9.49 -22.05 10.27
N GLU A 2 -10.18 -23.16 10.52
CA GLU A 2 -11.62 -23.20 10.79
C GLU A 2 -12.05 -22.31 11.98
N ARG A 3 -11.28 -22.29 13.08
CA ARG A 3 -11.56 -21.43 14.23
C ARG A 3 -11.56 -19.92 13.93
N LEU A 4 -10.94 -19.49 12.83
CA LEU A 4 -10.87 -18.08 12.44
C LEU A 4 -12.01 -17.64 11.51
N VAL A 5 -12.73 -18.58 10.90
CA VAL A 5 -13.79 -18.28 9.94
C VAL A 5 -14.84 -17.31 10.51
N PRO A 6 -15.39 -17.49 11.71
CA PRO A 6 -16.40 -16.58 12.27
C PRO A 6 -15.85 -15.15 12.47
N PHE A 7 -14.55 -15.02 12.75
CA PHE A 7 -13.90 -13.72 12.92
C PHE A 7 -13.65 -13.03 11.58
N TYR A 8 -13.34 -13.80 10.51
CA TYR A 8 -13.26 -13.25 9.16
C TYR A 8 -14.61 -12.75 8.67
N GLU A 9 -15.69 -13.49 8.90
CA GLU A 9 -17.03 -13.06 8.53
C GLU A 9 -17.43 -11.79 9.29
N LYS A 10 -17.14 -11.72 10.58
CA LYS A 10 -17.34 -10.51 11.37
C LYS A 10 -16.52 -9.33 10.84
N ALA A 11 -15.25 -9.56 10.50
CA ALA A 11 -14.39 -8.52 9.93
C ALA A 11 -14.91 -8.03 8.59
N LYS A 12 -15.32 -8.91 7.69
CA LYS A 12 -15.94 -8.54 6.40
C LYS A 12 -17.18 -7.69 6.59
N MET A 13 -18.08 -8.09 7.48
CA MET A 13 -19.29 -7.32 7.81
C MET A 13 -18.92 -5.95 8.36
N MET A 14 -18.01 -5.86 9.33
CA MET A 14 -17.60 -4.61 9.95
C MET A 14 -16.88 -3.66 8.96
N LEU A 15 -16.10 -4.21 8.02
CA LEU A 15 -15.44 -3.44 6.97
C LEU A 15 -16.36 -3.11 5.79
N GLY A 16 -17.59 -3.63 5.76
CA GLY A 16 -18.50 -3.49 4.64
C GLY A 16 -17.89 -4.04 3.34
N ALA A 17 -17.20 -5.21 3.46
CA ALA A 17 -16.55 -5.84 2.33
C ALA A 17 -17.62 -6.32 1.32
N THR A 18 -17.51 -5.84 0.09
CA THR A 18 -18.45 -6.12 -1.00
C THR A 18 -17.66 -6.54 -2.23
N ARG A 19 -18.17 -7.53 -2.95
CA ARG A 19 -17.55 -7.96 -4.22
C ARG A 19 -17.57 -6.80 -5.21
N ALA A 20 -16.41 -6.47 -5.80
CA ALA A 20 -16.34 -5.46 -6.85
C ALA A 20 -17.27 -5.84 -8.01
N ASN A 21 -18.17 -4.95 -8.35
CA ASN A 21 -19.20 -5.17 -9.39
C ASN A 21 -18.96 -4.35 -10.67
N HIS A 22 -17.82 -3.67 -10.73
CA HIS A 22 -17.42 -2.85 -11.88
C HIS A 22 -15.97 -3.13 -12.26
N LEU A 23 -15.76 -3.37 -13.56
CA LEU A 23 -14.44 -3.46 -14.18
C LEU A 23 -14.20 -2.23 -15.05
N GLY A 24 -13.05 -1.61 -14.90
CA GLY A 24 -12.59 -0.52 -15.77
C GLY A 24 -11.62 -1.00 -16.84
N GLU A 25 -11.17 -0.10 -17.71
CA GLU A 25 -10.25 -0.43 -18.81
C GLU A 25 -9.01 -1.21 -18.37
N THR A 26 -8.38 -0.85 -17.26
CA THR A 26 -7.19 -1.55 -16.77
C THR A 26 -7.48 -2.99 -16.35
N ASP A 27 -8.69 -3.27 -15.86
CA ASP A 27 -9.10 -4.62 -15.49
C ASP A 27 -9.35 -5.48 -16.73
N TYR A 28 -9.91 -4.92 -17.79
CA TYR A 28 -10.06 -5.62 -19.08
C TYR A 28 -8.71 -5.89 -19.74
N ILE A 29 -7.74 -4.97 -19.64
CA ILE A 29 -6.36 -5.19 -20.07
C ILE A 29 -5.73 -6.37 -19.31
N LEU A 30 -5.91 -6.41 -17.98
CA LEU A 30 -5.44 -7.52 -17.15
C LEU A 30 -6.11 -8.84 -17.50
N LYS A 31 -7.44 -8.83 -17.72
CA LYS A 31 -8.20 -10.01 -18.15
C LYS A 31 -7.67 -10.55 -19.47
N SER A 32 -7.45 -9.70 -20.46
CA SER A 32 -6.90 -10.09 -21.75
C SER A 32 -5.48 -10.66 -21.63
N ALA A 33 -4.65 -10.15 -20.70
CA ALA A 33 -3.35 -10.73 -20.40
C ALA A 33 -3.50 -12.14 -19.78
N ALA A 34 -4.44 -12.34 -18.85
CA ALA A 34 -4.73 -13.65 -18.28
C ALA A 34 -5.20 -14.65 -19.36
N GLU A 35 -6.01 -14.22 -20.33
CA GLU A 35 -6.46 -15.04 -21.46
C GLU A 35 -5.29 -15.46 -22.35
N ARG A 36 -4.40 -14.54 -22.72
CA ARG A 36 -3.20 -14.87 -23.53
C ARG A 36 -2.26 -15.83 -22.82
N LEU A 37 -2.18 -15.74 -21.50
CA LEU A 37 -1.39 -16.66 -20.66
C LEU A 37 -2.14 -17.98 -20.34
N LYS A 38 -3.36 -18.17 -20.85
CA LYS A 38 -4.24 -19.32 -20.55
C LYS A 38 -4.51 -19.49 -19.06
N LYS A 39 -4.68 -18.38 -18.35
CA LYS A 39 -4.97 -18.30 -16.91
C LYS A 39 -6.27 -17.55 -16.59
N GLN A 40 -7.17 -17.44 -17.58
CA GLN A 40 -8.46 -16.76 -17.44
C GLN A 40 -9.32 -17.28 -16.30
N ASP A 41 -9.21 -18.58 -15.96
CA ASP A 41 -9.98 -19.22 -14.89
C ASP A 41 -9.57 -18.70 -13.49
N SER A 42 -8.38 -18.14 -13.38
CA SER A 42 -7.88 -17.51 -12.14
C SER A 42 -8.24 -16.03 -12.02
N PHE A 43 -8.76 -15.42 -13.10
CA PHE A 43 -9.20 -14.02 -13.06
C PHE A 43 -10.49 -13.89 -12.26
N THR A 44 -10.48 -13.03 -11.27
CA THR A 44 -11.63 -12.86 -10.38
C THR A 44 -11.70 -11.41 -9.86
N ASN A 45 -12.94 -10.95 -9.67
CA ASN A 45 -13.16 -9.69 -8.95
C ASN A 45 -12.72 -9.86 -7.48
N VAL A 46 -12.29 -8.79 -6.83
CA VAL A 46 -11.86 -8.80 -5.43
C VAL A 46 -12.94 -8.23 -4.49
N ASP A 47 -12.87 -8.58 -3.22
CA ASP A 47 -13.71 -7.98 -2.19
C ASP A 47 -13.10 -6.65 -1.74
N VAL A 48 -13.92 -5.59 -1.70
CA VAL A 48 -13.48 -4.22 -1.41
C VAL A 48 -14.39 -3.54 -0.40
N GLY A 49 -13.84 -2.65 0.41
CA GLY A 49 -14.59 -1.86 1.38
C GLY A 49 -15.25 -0.63 0.73
N ILE A 50 -16.14 -0.83 -0.24
CA ILE A 50 -16.80 0.25 -0.98
C ILE A 50 -18.31 0.01 -1.03
N TYR A 51 -19.08 1.06 -0.79
CA TYR A 51 -20.51 1.05 -0.96
C TYR A 51 -20.89 1.36 -2.41
N PHE A 52 -21.54 0.41 -3.10
CA PHE A 52 -21.98 0.48 -4.49
C PHE A 52 -23.47 0.81 -4.63
N GLY A 53 -24.00 1.72 -3.82
CA GLY A 53 -25.35 2.24 -4.02
C GLY A 53 -25.49 3.13 -5.26
N GLU A 54 -26.64 3.79 -5.43
CA GLU A 54 -26.84 4.73 -6.52
C GLU A 54 -25.72 5.80 -6.52
N PRO A 55 -25.05 6.04 -7.67
CA PRO A 55 -23.87 6.88 -7.75
C PRO A 55 -24.11 8.29 -7.20
N GLY A 56 -23.35 8.66 -6.15
CA GLY A 56 -23.44 9.97 -5.52
C GLY A 56 -24.60 10.16 -4.55
N GLU A 57 -25.60 9.28 -4.54
CA GLU A 57 -26.75 9.38 -3.62
C GLU A 57 -26.36 8.96 -2.20
N SER A 58 -26.86 9.74 -1.23
CA SER A 58 -26.62 9.48 0.18
C SER A 58 -27.69 8.57 0.77
N VAL A 59 -27.26 7.56 1.51
CA VAL A 59 -28.14 6.66 2.27
C VAL A 59 -27.72 6.64 3.73
N LYS A 60 -28.70 6.50 4.61
CA LYS A 60 -28.46 6.32 6.04
C LYS A 60 -27.88 4.93 6.27
N ASP A 61 -26.80 4.88 7.05
CA ASP A 61 -26.11 3.67 7.50
C ASP A 61 -26.51 2.34 6.84
N PRO A 62 -25.85 1.91 5.77
CA PRO A 62 -26.19 0.65 5.11
C PRO A 62 -25.60 -0.60 5.80
N TYR A 63 -24.85 -0.46 6.91
CA TYR A 63 -24.07 -1.55 7.50
C TYR A 63 -24.42 -1.89 8.95
N PHE A 64 -24.83 -0.91 9.79
CA PHE A 64 -24.87 -1.06 11.24
C PHE A 64 -26.27 -0.80 11.83
N LYS A 65 -27.32 -1.03 11.05
CA LYS A 65 -28.74 -0.91 11.50
C LYS A 65 -29.08 0.48 12.05
N GLY A 66 -28.55 1.54 11.44
CA GLY A 66 -28.79 2.93 11.84
C GLY A 66 -27.84 3.45 12.93
N MET A 67 -26.91 2.65 13.41
CA MET A 67 -25.90 3.09 14.41
C MET A 67 -24.66 3.69 13.76
N GLY A 68 -24.43 3.42 12.49
CA GLY A 68 -23.27 3.88 11.73
C GLY A 68 -23.51 5.23 11.03
N PRO A 69 -22.48 5.80 10.41
CA PRO A 69 -22.61 7.02 9.62
C PRO A 69 -23.15 6.72 8.21
N ASP A 70 -23.70 7.75 7.58
CA ASP A 70 -24.21 7.71 6.21
C ASP A 70 -23.11 7.32 5.21
N ARG A 71 -23.53 6.80 4.05
CA ARG A 71 -22.68 6.50 2.90
C ARG A 71 -23.28 7.08 1.64
N ASN A 72 -22.40 7.36 0.67
CA ASN A 72 -22.85 7.71 -0.67
C ASN A 72 -22.44 6.59 -1.64
N GLY A 73 -23.27 6.35 -2.65
CA GLY A 73 -22.93 5.41 -3.71
C GLY A 73 -21.66 5.80 -4.46
N CYS A 74 -20.84 4.83 -4.80
CA CYS A 74 -19.57 5.05 -5.49
C CYS A 74 -19.76 5.61 -6.90
N ILE A 75 -19.09 6.71 -7.24
CA ILE A 75 -19.13 7.34 -8.57
C ILE A 75 -18.01 6.87 -9.51
N LEU A 76 -17.27 5.84 -9.15
CA LEU A 76 -16.20 5.23 -9.97
C LEU A 76 -15.11 6.21 -10.41
N CYS A 77 -14.70 7.13 -9.54
CA CYS A 77 -13.75 8.20 -9.85
C CYS A 77 -12.26 7.79 -9.76
N GLY A 78 -11.94 6.55 -9.37
CA GLY A 78 -10.57 6.07 -9.22
C GLY A 78 -9.79 6.65 -8.03
N GLY A 79 -10.38 7.51 -7.20
CA GLY A 79 -9.68 8.26 -6.15
C GLY A 79 -9.37 7.51 -4.86
N CYS A 80 -9.66 6.20 -4.77
CA CYS A 80 -9.61 5.44 -3.51
C CYS A 80 -8.23 5.40 -2.84
N MET A 81 -7.14 5.47 -3.60
CA MET A 81 -5.77 5.40 -3.08
C MET A 81 -5.38 6.62 -2.25
N VAL A 82 -5.87 7.79 -2.59
CA VAL A 82 -5.58 9.06 -1.90
C VAL A 82 -6.69 9.53 -0.96
N GLY A 83 -7.68 8.69 -0.73
CA GLY A 83 -8.84 8.99 0.11
C GLY A 83 -10.11 9.27 -0.69
N CYS A 84 -11.24 8.74 -0.20
CA CYS A 84 -12.52 8.89 -0.86
C CYS A 84 -13.20 10.22 -0.47
N ARG A 85 -13.32 11.13 -1.42
CA ARG A 85 -14.03 12.42 -1.24
C ARG A 85 -15.55 12.29 -1.29
N HIS A 86 -16.05 11.15 -1.78
CA HIS A 86 -17.47 10.90 -2.06
C HIS A 86 -18.14 10.02 -1.01
N ASN A 87 -17.50 9.80 0.13
CA ASN A 87 -18.06 9.04 1.26
C ASN A 87 -18.49 7.58 0.93
N ALA A 88 -17.93 6.98 -0.14
CA ALA A 88 -18.29 5.62 -0.56
C ALA A 88 -17.34 4.55 0.03
N LYS A 89 -16.09 4.91 0.38
CA LYS A 89 -15.09 3.96 0.91
C LYS A 89 -15.24 3.80 2.41
N ASN A 90 -15.31 2.56 2.88
CA ASN A 90 -15.33 2.20 4.29
C ASN A 90 -13.91 2.23 4.87
N THR A 91 -13.57 3.29 5.57
CA THR A 91 -12.37 3.44 6.37
C THR A 91 -12.70 3.25 7.85
N LEU A 92 -11.73 3.01 8.72
CA LEU A 92 -11.97 2.67 10.13
C LEU A 92 -12.70 3.77 10.90
N ASP A 93 -12.55 5.03 10.50
CA ASP A 93 -13.30 6.18 11.02
C ASP A 93 -14.80 6.11 10.74
N LYS A 94 -15.23 5.26 9.82
CA LYS A 94 -16.64 5.07 9.44
C LYS A 94 -17.25 3.75 9.97
N ASN A 95 -16.47 2.95 10.64
CA ASN A 95 -16.93 1.70 11.23
C ASN A 95 -16.46 1.55 12.68
N TYR A 96 -15.36 0.83 12.95
CA TYR A 96 -14.93 0.56 14.33
C TYR A 96 -14.68 1.82 15.16
N LEU A 97 -14.01 2.83 14.63
CA LEU A 97 -13.74 4.06 15.38
C LEU A 97 -15.01 4.87 15.60
N TYR A 98 -15.87 5.00 14.58
CA TYR A 98 -17.15 5.67 14.71
C TYR A 98 -18.03 5.06 15.81
N LEU A 99 -18.16 3.73 15.79
CA LEU A 99 -18.95 3.00 16.80
C LEU A 99 -18.30 3.09 18.20
N ALA A 100 -16.97 3.07 18.28
CA ALA A 100 -16.26 3.24 19.54
C ALA A 100 -16.51 4.63 20.16
N GLU A 101 -16.48 5.70 19.34
CA GLU A 101 -16.81 7.05 19.82
C GLU A 101 -18.27 7.14 20.31
N LYS A 102 -19.22 6.52 19.61
CA LYS A 102 -20.61 6.40 20.07
C LYS A 102 -20.74 5.69 21.42
N LEU A 103 -19.82 4.79 21.73
CA LEU A 103 -19.72 4.08 23.01
C LEU A 103 -18.89 4.83 24.06
N GLY A 104 -18.48 6.05 23.79
CA GLY A 104 -17.74 6.91 24.72
C GLY A 104 -16.22 6.88 24.62
N ALA A 105 -15.64 6.20 23.63
CA ALA A 105 -14.21 6.28 23.36
C ALA A 105 -13.84 7.72 22.91
N LYS A 106 -12.69 8.21 23.41
CA LYS A 106 -12.18 9.55 23.06
C LYS A 106 -10.99 9.41 22.11
N ILE A 107 -11.11 9.96 20.91
CA ILE A 107 -10.01 10.02 19.94
C ILE A 107 -9.24 11.32 20.16
N SER A 108 -7.94 11.21 20.45
CA SER A 108 -7.04 12.35 20.59
C SER A 108 -6.15 12.44 19.35
N ALA A 109 -6.63 13.11 18.32
CA ALA A 109 -5.89 13.32 17.07
C ALA A 109 -4.63 14.19 17.28
N GLU A 110 -3.74 14.18 16.28
CA GLU A 110 -2.50 14.96 16.23
C GLU A 110 -1.56 14.76 17.45
N LYS A 111 -1.60 13.60 18.08
CA LYS A 111 -0.71 13.25 19.19
C LYS A 111 0.20 12.09 18.81
N GLU A 112 1.50 12.36 18.67
CA GLU A 112 2.53 11.36 18.50
C GLU A 112 3.00 10.86 19.86
N VAL A 113 2.83 9.55 20.12
CA VAL A 113 3.35 8.92 21.34
C VAL A 113 4.87 8.82 21.26
N LEU A 114 5.55 9.33 22.28
CA LEU A 114 7.01 9.36 22.37
C LEU A 114 7.58 8.20 23.19
N SER A 115 6.89 7.81 24.27
CA SER A 115 7.25 6.71 25.13
C SER A 115 6.02 6.20 25.89
N VAL A 116 6.12 4.93 26.30
CA VAL A 116 5.26 4.28 27.28
C VAL A 116 6.18 3.80 28.37
N GLU A 117 5.89 4.13 29.62
CA GLU A 117 6.71 3.82 30.78
C GLU A 117 5.87 3.10 31.82
N GLU A 118 6.43 2.09 32.48
CA GLU A 118 5.76 1.42 33.61
C GLU A 118 5.63 2.38 34.79
N ASP A 119 4.48 2.35 35.46
CA ASP A 119 4.17 3.08 36.70
C ASP A 119 3.60 2.07 37.73
N LYS A 120 3.55 2.46 39.00
CA LYS A 120 3.10 1.57 40.08
C LYS A 120 1.70 1.00 39.86
N GLU A 121 0.82 1.73 39.21
CA GLU A 121 -0.60 1.33 38.99
C GLU A 121 -0.95 1.15 37.50
N GLY A 122 0.05 1.03 36.63
CA GLY A 122 -0.16 0.88 35.19
C GLY A 122 0.94 1.50 34.35
N TYR A 123 0.59 2.48 33.52
CA TYR A 123 1.52 3.05 32.53
C TYR A 123 1.36 4.57 32.41
N ILE A 124 2.46 5.24 32.11
CA ILE A 124 2.50 6.65 31.70
C ILE A 124 2.81 6.70 30.21
N VAL A 125 1.90 7.27 29.43
CA VAL A 125 2.06 7.50 27.99
C VAL A 125 2.46 8.95 27.77
N LYS A 126 3.70 9.20 27.31
CA LYS A 126 4.19 10.54 26.96
C LYS A 126 3.98 10.81 25.47
N TYR A 127 3.46 11.97 25.14
CA TYR A 127 3.18 12.36 23.75
C TYR A 127 3.61 13.80 23.47
N LYS A 128 3.68 14.14 22.19
CA LYS A 128 3.80 15.51 21.70
C LYS A 128 2.76 15.78 20.63
N LYS A 129 2.39 17.04 20.43
CA LYS A 129 1.61 17.45 19.25
C LYS A 129 2.43 17.20 17.99
N SER A 130 1.83 16.51 16.98
CA SER A 130 2.51 16.13 15.75
C SER A 130 2.52 17.23 14.69
N THR A 131 1.57 18.18 14.78
CA THR A 131 1.35 19.26 13.80
C THR A 131 1.60 20.64 14.40
N GLY A 132 1.74 21.65 13.54
CA GLY A 132 1.93 23.04 13.93
C GLY A 132 3.34 23.39 14.40
N LEU A 133 3.60 24.69 14.60
CA LEU A 133 4.89 25.22 15.04
C LEU A 133 5.13 24.97 16.54
N LEU A 134 4.10 25.17 17.36
CA LEU A 134 4.16 24.95 18.81
C LEU A 134 3.81 23.50 19.15
N ARG A 135 4.82 22.67 19.32
CA ARG A 135 4.68 21.24 19.65
C ARG A 135 4.73 21.02 21.17
N TYR A 136 3.62 21.26 21.84
CA TYR A 136 3.53 20.97 23.28
C TYR A 136 3.65 19.46 23.55
N ARG A 137 4.15 19.12 24.74
CA ARG A 137 4.25 17.77 25.27
C ARG A 137 3.24 17.57 26.39
N GLY A 138 2.80 16.34 26.56
CA GLY A 138 1.90 15.95 27.65
C GLY A 138 2.06 14.48 28.01
N SER A 139 1.35 14.10 29.04
CA SER A 139 1.28 12.69 29.46
C SER A 139 -0.14 12.30 29.85
N ILE A 140 -0.42 10.99 29.75
CA ILE A 140 -1.68 10.37 30.17
C ILE A 140 -1.31 9.13 30.99
N LYS A 141 -1.97 8.90 32.12
CA LYS A 141 -1.90 7.65 32.89
C LYS A 141 -2.97 6.70 32.42
N ALA A 142 -2.63 5.42 32.29
CA ALA A 142 -3.55 4.36 31.90
C ALA A 142 -3.24 3.04 32.63
N LYS A 143 -4.27 2.33 33.06
CA LYS A 143 -4.11 1.02 33.70
C LYS A 143 -3.65 -0.06 32.73
N LYS A 144 -4.07 0.04 31.47
CA LYS A 144 -3.75 -0.91 30.37
C LYS A 144 -3.46 -0.15 29.07
N ILE A 145 -2.59 -0.70 28.25
CA ILE A 145 -2.21 -0.13 26.97
C ILE A 145 -2.41 -1.18 25.85
N ILE A 146 -2.94 -0.74 24.71
CA ILE A 146 -3.03 -1.52 23.49
C ILE A 146 -2.22 -0.79 22.41
N PHE A 147 -1.19 -1.44 21.88
CA PHE A 147 -0.37 -0.91 20.81
C PHE A 147 -0.99 -1.25 19.46
N SER A 148 -1.54 -0.27 18.75
CA SER A 148 -2.23 -0.44 17.46
C SER A 148 -1.69 0.50 16.37
N GLY A 149 -0.44 0.93 16.45
CA GLY A 149 0.20 1.86 15.53
C GLY A 149 0.76 1.23 14.24
N GLY A 150 0.26 0.05 13.85
CA GLY A 150 0.84 -0.74 12.76
C GLY A 150 2.22 -1.30 13.09
N VAL A 151 2.78 -2.13 12.21
CA VAL A 151 4.10 -2.75 12.44
C VAL A 151 5.17 -1.69 12.65
N MET A 152 5.29 -0.73 11.72
CA MET A 152 6.34 0.30 11.77
C MET A 152 6.20 1.22 12.98
N GLY A 153 4.99 1.63 13.34
CA GLY A 153 4.74 2.52 14.48
C GLY A 153 4.93 1.79 15.83
N SER A 154 4.27 0.66 16.00
CA SER A 154 4.28 -0.11 17.26
C SER A 154 5.66 -0.68 17.55
N VAL A 155 6.30 -1.35 16.59
CA VAL A 155 7.63 -1.96 16.79
C VAL A 155 8.69 -0.88 17.05
N LYS A 156 8.66 0.24 16.32
CA LYS A 156 9.57 1.37 16.56
C LYS A 156 9.44 1.93 17.98
N LEU A 157 8.20 2.13 18.45
CA LEU A 157 7.94 2.64 19.79
C LEU A 157 8.40 1.65 20.86
N LEU A 158 8.06 0.38 20.71
CA LEU A 158 8.44 -0.68 21.66
C LEU A 158 9.96 -0.89 21.72
N LEU A 159 10.65 -0.95 20.57
CA LEU A 159 12.12 -1.03 20.50
C LEU A 159 12.78 0.18 21.21
N LYS A 160 12.24 1.37 21.02
CA LYS A 160 12.70 2.58 21.71
C LYS A 160 12.47 2.49 23.22
N CYS A 161 11.28 2.03 23.66
CA CYS A 161 10.95 1.86 25.09
C CYS A 161 11.85 0.81 25.74
N LYS A 162 12.10 -0.33 25.08
CA LYS A 162 13.04 -1.35 25.54
C LYS A 162 14.44 -0.80 25.69
N HIS A 163 14.95 -0.10 24.65
CA HIS A 163 16.28 0.50 24.67
C HIS A 163 16.50 1.49 25.82
N ASN A 164 15.48 2.29 26.13
CA ASN A 164 15.52 3.28 27.21
C ASN A 164 15.13 2.69 28.58
N LYS A 165 14.91 1.38 28.66
CA LYS A 165 14.47 0.68 29.89
C LYS A 165 13.13 1.18 30.47
N TYR A 166 12.28 1.77 29.63
CA TYR A 166 10.92 2.20 30.03
C TYR A 166 9.97 1.01 30.14
N LEU A 167 10.19 -0.04 29.35
CA LEU A 167 9.51 -1.34 29.38
C LEU A 167 10.58 -2.43 29.38
N PRO A 168 11.19 -2.73 30.53
CA PRO A 168 12.37 -3.61 30.60
C PRO A 168 12.07 -5.08 30.28
N ASN A 169 10.82 -5.52 30.52
CA ASN A 169 10.40 -6.92 30.39
C ASN A 169 9.95 -7.31 28.97
N LEU A 170 10.16 -6.43 27.96
CA LEU A 170 9.87 -6.76 26.56
C LEU A 170 10.79 -7.87 26.04
N SER A 171 10.21 -8.85 25.33
CA SER A 171 10.90 -9.99 24.76
C SER A 171 12.10 -9.58 23.89
N ASP A 172 13.16 -10.39 23.90
CA ASP A 172 14.32 -10.21 23.02
C ASP A 172 14.00 -10.50 21.56
N CYS A 173 12.91 -11.23 21.27
CA CYS A 173 12.39 -11.46 19.92
C CYS A 173 11.66 -10.24 19.33
N LEU A 174 11.58 -9.12 20.05
CA LEU A 174 10.95 -7.92 19.54
C LEU A 174 11.70 -7.39 18.30
N GLY A 175 11.01 -7.34 17.18
CA GLY A 175 11.54 -6.94 15.89
C GLY A 175 12.06 -8.10 15.03
N ASP A 176 12.05 -9.34 15.54
CA ASP A 176 12.39 -10.52 14.75
C ASP A 176 11.19 -11.00 13.91
N TYR A 177 11.48 -11.76 12.85
CA TYR A 177 10.48 -12.40 11.97
C TYR A 177 9.46 -11.45 11.33
N VAL A 178 9.86 -10.22 11.04
CA VAL A 178 9.00 -9.28 10.34
C VAL A 178 8.87 -9.68 8.88
N ARG A 179 7.65 -9.81 8.39
CA ARG A 179 7.34 -10.18 7.00
C ARG A 179 6.72 -9.02 6.26
N THR A 180 6.92 -9.01 4.95
CA THR A 180 6.20 -8.18 3.99
C THR A 180 5.35 -9.08 3.09
N ASN A 181 4.54 -8.51 2.21
CA ASN A 181 3.81 -9.25 1.18
C ASN A 181 4.69 -9.57 -0.05
N SER A 182 6.00 -9.30 0.00
CA SER A 182 6.94 -9.48 -1.10
C SER A 182 6.39 -8.92 -2.42
N GLU A 183 5.96 -7.66 -2.37
CA GLU A 183 5.29 -6.98 -3.46
C GLU A 183 6.30 -6.33 -4.41
N SER A 184 6.03 -6.39 -5.72
CA SER A 184 6.67 -5.58 -6.74
C SER A 184 5.61 -4.73 -7.43
N ILE A 185 5.91 -3.45 -7.67
CA ILE A 185 5.02 -2.51 -8.35
C ILE A 185 5.61 -2.18 -9.70
N LEU A 186 4.88 -2.55 -10.77
CA LEU A 186 5.24 -2.24 -12.14
C LEU A 186 4.20 -1.33 -12.78
N GLY A 187 4.64 -0.44 -13.67
CA GLY A 187 3.76 0.41 -14.46
C GLY A 187 3.91 0.12 -15.94
N ILE A 188 2.86 0.28 -16.71
CA ILE A 188 2.92 0.24 -18.18
C ILE A 188 2.30 1.53 -18.69
N ARG A 189 3.13 2.45 -19.19
CA ARG A 189 2.65 3.71 -19.74
C ARG A 189 2.35 3.58 -21.22
N SER A 190 1.08 3.72 -21.60
CA SER A 190 0.65 3.72 -22.99
C SER A 190 1.23 4.93 -23.74
N GLN A 191 1.75 4.68 -24.93
CA GLN A 191 2.26 5.70 -25.86
C GLN A 191 1.17 6.21 -26.81
N SER A 192 0.09 5.46 -26.99
CA SER A 192 -1.05 5.86 -27.78
C SER A 192 -1.99 6.72 -26.93
N ILE A 193 -2.24 7.95 -27.39
CA ILE A 193 -3.27 8.82 -26.82
C ILE A 193 -4.60 8.42 -27.48
N ASP A 194 -5.13 7.28 -27.09
CA ASP A 194 -6.51 6.96 -27.42
C ASP A 194 -7.41 7.83 -26.53
N LYS A 195 -8.11 8.76 -27.15
CA LYS A 195 -8.98 9.72 -26.44
C LYS A 195 -10.17 9.04 -25.75
N ASP A 196 -10.51 7.84 -26.18
CA ASP A 196 -11.64 7.08 -25.69
C ASP A 196 -11.27 6.16 -24.52
N LYS A 197 -9.96 5.96 -24.25
CA LYS A 197 -9.46 5.15 -23.14
C LYS A 197 -9.04 6.02 -21.96
N ASP A 198 -9.73 5.85 -20.85
CA ASP A 198 -9.44 6.54 -19.59
C ASP A 198 -9.20 5.51 -18.47
N PHE A 199 -7.92 5.28 -18.13
CA PHE A 199 -7.52 4.33 -17.09
C PHE A 199 -7.87 4.78 -15.67
N THR A 200 -8.38 6.00 -15.50
CA THR A 200 -8.76 6.53 -14.18
C THR A 200 -10.16 6.10 -13.75
N LYS A 201 -10.99 5.59 -14.65
CA LYS A 201 -12.38 5.21 -14.38
C LYS A 201 -12.49 3.88 -13.65
N GLY A 202 -13.24 3.84 -12.56
CA GLY A 202 -13.44 2.66 -11.73
C GLY A 202 -13.10 2.89 -10.26
N ILE A 203 -12.87 1.82 -9.53
CA ILE A 203 -12.33 1.83 -8.16
C ILE A 203 -10.83 1.51 -8.20
N ALA A 204 -10.09 1.73 -7.10
CA ALA A 204 -8.63 1.56 -7.12
C ALA A 204 -8.20 0.16 -7.56
N ILE A 205 -8.83 -0.89 -7.01
CA ILE A 205 -8.57 -2.29 -7.33
C ILE A 205 -9.92 -2.97 -7.50
N SER A 206 -10.16 -3.62 -8.64
CA SER A 206 -11.42 -4.30 -8.95
C SER A 206 -11.26 -5.80 -9.14
N ALA A 207 -10.12 -6.22 -9.69
CA ALA A 207 -9.88 -7.60 -10.06
C ALA A 207 -8.40 -7.96 -9.98
N GLY A 208 -8.14 -9.26 -9.94
CA GLY A 208 -6.80 -9.83 -10.00
C GLY A 208 -6.81 -11.20 -10.65
N PHE A 209 -5.64 -11.73 -10.96
CA PHE A 209 -5.46 -13.10 -11.45
C PHE A 209 -4.16 -13.70 -10.92
N LYS A 210 -4.02 -15.01 -11.11
CA LYS A 210 -2.82 -15.77 -10.73
C LYS A 210 -2.16 -16.33 -11.99
N PRO A 211 -1.00 -15.80 -12.41
CA PRO A 211 -0.25 -16.34 -13.53
C PRO A 211 0.35 -17.72 -13.21
N ASP A 212 0.66 -17.97 -11.94
CA ASP A 212 1.11 -19.25 -11.39
C ASP A 212 0.49 -19.50 -10.00
N ASP A 213 0.87 -20.62 -9.35
CA ASP A 213 0.30 -21.02 -8.05
C ASP A 213 0.73 -20.12 -6.88
N THR A 214 1.78 -19.35 -7.04
CA THR A 214 2.39 -18.53 -5.98
C THR A 214 2.24 -17.03 -6.19
N THR A 215 1.99 -16.59 -7.42
CA THR A 215 1.92 -15.16 -7.74
C THR A 215 0.47 -14.70 -7.86
N HIS A 216 0.19 -13.55 -7.26
CA HIS A 216 -1.08 -12.83 -7.43
C HIS A 216 -0.81 -11.44 -8.01
N ILE A 217 -1.53 -11.10 -9.08
CA ILE A 217 -1.40 -9.81 -9.78
C ILE A 217 -2.74 -9.09 -9.79
N GLU A 218 -2.73 -7.84 -9.35
CA GLU A 218 -3.87 -6.93 -9.39
C GLU A 218 -3.52 -5.67 -10.19
N THR A 219 -4.52 -5.05 -10.83
CA THR A 219 -4.36 -3.68 -11.34
C THR A 219 -4.77 -2.69 -10.27
N VAL A 220 -3.95 -1.62 -10.12
CA VAL A 220 -4.32 -0.48 -9.31
C VAL A 220 -4.42 0.78 -10.16
N ARG A 221 -5.35 1.67 -9.84
CA ARG A 221 -5.52 2.94 -10.55
C ARG A 221 -5.60 4.12 -9.61
N TYR A 222 -5.23 5.26 -10.15
CA TYR A 222 -5.38 6.57 -9.52
C TYR A 222 -6.43 7.38 -10.26
N GLY A 223 -7.12 8.27 -9.56
CA GLY A 223 -8.11 9.16 -10.16
C GLY A 223 -7.49 10.21 -11.09
N LYS A 224 -8.34 10.82 -11.89
CA LYS A 224 -7.93 11.86 -12.85
C LYS A 224 -7.17 12.99 -12.16
N GLY A 225 -5.99 13.33 -12.67
CA GLY A 225 -5.12 14.37 -12.13
C GLY A 225 -4.19 13.92 -11.00
N GLN A 226 -4.28 12.68 -10.52
CA GLN A 226 -3.40 12.12 -9.49
C GLN A 226 -2.12 11.56 -10.13
N ASN A 227 -1.27 12.44 -10.63
CA ASN A 227 -0.13 12.08 -11.47
C ASN A 227 1.21 12.03 -10.73
N SER A 228 1.26 12.38 -9.44
CA SER A 228 2.51 12.55 -8.68
C SER A 228 3.36 11.28 -8.58
N MET A 229 2.75 10.11 -8.68
CA MET A 229 3.47 8.83 -8.64
C MET A 229 4.43 8.64 -9.82
N SER A 230 4.23 9.33 -10.94
CA SER A 230 5.17 9.30 -12.09
C SER A 230 6.59 9.71 -11.70
N ILE A 231 6.75 10.60 -10.73
CA ILE A 231 8.06 11.09 -10.26
C ILE A 231 8.88 9.96 -9.61
N LEU A 232 8.21 8.91 -9.12
CA LEU A 232 8.86 7.76 -8.48
C LEU A 232 9.17 6.64 -9.47
N THR A 233 8.83 6.78 -10.76
CA THR A 233 8.94 5.72 -11.76
C THR A 233 9.98 6.03 -12.83
N THR A 234 10.61 4.97 -13.35
CA THR A 234 11.57 5.02 -14.45
C THR A 234 11.44 3.76 -15.32
N HIS A 235 12.11 3.75 -16.46
CA HIS A 235 12.14 2.59 -17.35
C HIS A 235 12.72 1.35 -16.65
N ILE A 236 12.23 0.18 -16.98
CA ILE A 236 12.82 -1.10 -16.56
C ILE A 236 14.06 -1.36 -17.43
N PHE A 237 15.13 -1.83 -16.78
CA PHE A 237 16.37 -2.25 -17.44
C PHE A 237 16.65 -3.71 -17.13
N ASN A 238 17.03 -4.49 -18.14
CA ASN A 238 17.45 -5.88 -17.93
C ASN A 238 18.61 -5.95 -16.94
N LYS A 239 18.48 -6.73 -15.89
CA LYS A 239 19.46 -6.86 -14.80
C LYS A 239 20.67 -7.73 -15.20
N ASP A 240 20.56 -8.56 -16.25
CA ASP A 240 21.61 -9.50 -16.70
C ASP A 240 22.68 -8.86 -17.60
N SER A 241 22.62 -7.57 -17.86
CA SER A 241 23.59 -6.87 -18.69
C SER A 241 24.87 -6.56 -17.94
N PHE A 242 26.03 -6.73 -18.58
CA PHE A 242 27.35 -6.33 -18.06
C PHE A 242 27.49 -4.83 -17.77
N ILE A 243 26.70 -3.99 -18.45
CA ILE A 243 26.73 -2.54 -18.26
C ILE A 243 25.88 -2.18 -17.04
N PRO A 244 26.44 -1.50 -16.02
CA PRO A 244 25.70 -1.06 -14.84
C PRO A 244 24.44 -0.24 -15.19
N ILE A 245 23.39 -0.48 -14.44
CA ILE A 245 22.08 0.20 -14.65
C ILE A 245 22.21 1.72 -14.69
N PRO A 246 22.97 2.41 -13.80
CA PRO A 246 23.11 3.87 -13.87
C PRO A 246 23.68 4.38 -15.20
N ILE A 247 24.61 3.64 -15.79
CA ILE A 247 25.22 4.00 -17.08
C ILE A 247 24.17 3.86 -18.21
N ARG A 248 23.46 2.74 -18.23
CA ARG A 248 22.39 2.52 -19.23
C ARG A 248 21.24 3.50 -19.07
N TRP A 249 20.89 3.85 -17.86
CA TRP A 249 19.87 4.85 -17.57
C TRP A 249 20.30 6.23 -18.10
N MET A 250 21.54 6.63 -17.83
CA MET A 250 22.09 7.90 -18.34
C MET A 250 22.19 7.89 -19.87
N SER A 251 22.65 6.80 -20.47
CA SER A 251 22.70 6.68 -21.94
C SER A 251 21.30 6.72 -22.56
N ASN A 252 20.29 6.12 -21.94
CA ASN A 252 18.91 6.21 -22.41
C ASN A 252 18.38 7.65 -22.39
N ILE A 253 18.71 8.43 -21.35
CA ILE A 253 18.35 9.85 -21.29
C ILE A 253 19.05 10.62 -22.40
N LEU A 254 20.36 10.41 -22.61
CA LEU A 254 21.14 11.15 -23.59
C LEU A 254 20.75 10.80 -25.03
N LEU A 255 20.48 9.53 -25.31
CA LEU A 255 20.13 9.07 -26.66
C LEU A 255 18.66 9.31 -27.01
N HIS A 256 17.77 9.30 -26.01
CA HIS A 256 16.33 9.45 -26.21
C HIS A 256 15.67 10.45 -25.24
N PRO A 257 16.16 11.71 -25.17
CA PRO A 257 15.73 12.66 -24.13
C PRO A 257 14.24 12.99 -24.20
N ILE A 258 13.71 13.19 -25.40
CA ILE A 258 12.29 13.52 -25.60
C ILE A 258 11.39 12.35 -25.16
N ARG A 259 11.77 11.12 -25.51
CA ARG A 259 11.04 9.92 -25.12
C ARG A 259 11.08 9.75 -23.60
N PHE A 260 12.26 9.87 -22.98
CA PHE A 260 12.41 9.76 -21.53
C PHE A 260 11.55 10.78 -20.80
N ILE A 261 11.58 12.05 -21.20
CA ILE A 261 10.74 13.10 -20.64
C ILE A 261 9.26 12.76 -20.81
N LYS A 262 8.83 12.36 -22.01
CA LYS A 262 7.45 11.98 -22.30
C LYS A 262 6.96 10.84 -21.40
N ASP A 263 7.82 9.86 -21.14
CA ASP A 263 7.47 8.67 -20.35
C ASP A 263 7.44 8.95 -18.84
N THR A 264 8.23 9.89 -18.34
CA THR A 264 8.37 10.17 -16.89
C THR A 264 7.62 11.41 -16.42
N ILE A 265 7.22 12.32 -17.33
CA ILE A 265 6.51 13.54 -16.94
C ILE A 265 5.15 13.26 -16.30
N PRO A 266 4.74 14.01 -15.26
CA PRO A 266 3.45 13.84 -14.58
C PRO A 266 2.21 14.17 -15.42
N TYR A 267 2.35 14.59 -16.67
CA TYR A 267 1.23 14.94 -17.51
C TYR A 267 0.41 13.71 -17.93
N LYS A 268 -0.87 13.69 -17.57
CA LYS A 268 -1.83 12.59 -17.85
C LYS A 268 -1.37 11.19 -17.45
N TRP A 269 -0.41 11.09 -16.51
CA TRP A 269 0.16 9.81 -16.12
C TRP A 269 -0.91 8.82 -15.61
N SER A 270 -1.81 9.25 -14.71
CA SER A 270 -2.86 8.40 -14.15
C SER A 270 -3.86 7.90 -15.20
N SER A 271 -4.12 8.66 -16.26
CA SER A 271 -5.06 8.27 -17.31
C SER A 271 -4.45 7.39 -18.41
N GLN A 272 -3.13 7.23 -18.42
CA GLN A 272 -2.39 6.51 -19.47
C GLN A 272 -1.53 5.37 -18.91
N THR A 273 -1.54 5.11 -17.60
CA THR A 273 -0.68 4.10 -16.99
C THR A 273 -1.50 3.00 -16.35
N VAL A 274 -1.25 1.76 -16.78
CA VAL A 274 -1.69 0.56 -16.06
C VAL A 274 -0.65 0.28 -14.98
N ILE A 275 -1.07 0.10 -13.74
CA ILE A 275 -0.20 -0.22 -12.61
C ILE A 275 -0.52 -1.63 -12.16
N LEU A 276 0.50 -2.47 -12.01
CA LEU A 276 0.41 -3.83 -11.52
C LEU A 276 0.98 -3.93 -10.12
N LEU A 277 0.24 -4.50 -9.20
CA LEU A 277 0.68 -4.97 -7.90
C LEU A 277 0.91 -6.46 -8.00
N ILE A 278 2.13 -6.91 -7.77
CA ILE A 278 2.56 -8.30 -7.97
C ILE A 278 3.05 -8.82 -6.64
N MET A 279 2.39 -9.80 -6.07
CA MET A 279 2.63 -10.33 -4.73
C MET A 279 2.94 -11.81 -4.75
N GLN A 280 3.90 -12.23 -3.90
CA GLN A 280 4.29 -13.63 -3.72
C GLN A 280 4.44 -13.99 -2.24
N PRO A 281 4.00 -15.18 -1.78
CA PRO A 281 4.24 -15.67 -0.43
C PRO A 281 5.68 -16.21 -0.28
N VAL A 282 6.67 -15.32 -0.20
CA VAL A 282 8.08 -15.72 -0.02
C VAL A 282 8.39 -15.91 1.46
N SER A 283 9.08 -17.01 1.80
CA SER A 283 9.57 -17.27 3.17
C SER A 283 10.88 -16.56 3.43
N ASN A 284 10.81 -15.25 3.65
CA ASN A 284 11.91 -14.42 4.11
C ASN A 284 11.48 -13.58 5.30
N TYR A 285 12.46 -13.12 6.07
CA TYR A 285 12.21 -12.36 7.28
C TYR A 285 13.16 -11.20 7.37
N LEU A 286 12.63 -10.07 7.80
CA LEU A 286 13.41 -8.92 8.21
C LEU A 286 13.54 -8.92 9.74
N LYS A 287 14.63 -8.37 10.21
CA LYS A 287 14.84 -7.98 11.60
C LYS A 287 14.79 -6.47 11.72
N LEU A 288 13.91 -5.96 12.57
CA LEU A 288 13.87 -4.56 12.92
C LEU A 288 14.64 -4.34 14.22
N SER A 289 15.58 -3.40 14.21
CA SER A 289 16.44 -3.08 15.35
C SER A 289 16.51 -1.57 15.58
N TYR A 290 16.79 -1.15 16.83
CA TYR A 290 16.92 0.26 17.19
C TYR A 290 18.42 0.59 17.41
N LYS A 291 19.07 1.08 16.36
CA LYS A 291 20.53 1.28 16.33
C LYS A 291 20.89 2.69 15.85
N SER A 292 22.08 3.15 16.22
CA SER A 292 22.76 4.28 15.59
C SER A 292 23.33 3.86 14.23
N ARG A 293 23.31 4.74 13.23
CA ARG A 293 24.01 4.55 11.96
C ARG A 293 25.08 5.63 11.80
N TRP A 294 26.25 5.29 11.24
CA TRP A 294 27.41 6.18 11.13
C TRP A 294 27.16 7.48 10.37
N TRP A 295 26.22 7.48 9.38
CA TRP A 295 25.85 8.69 8.65
C TRP A 295 24.81 9.56 9.38
N ARG A 296 24.31 9.10 10.52
CA ARG A 296 23.33 9.84 11.34
C ARG A 296 24.06 10.37 12.56
N LEU A 297 24.55 11.59 12.44
CA LEU A 297 25.31 12.27 13.49
C LEU A 297 24.57 12.36 14.83
N TRP A 298 23.22 12.24 14.84
CA TRP A 298 22.40 12.40 16.04
C TRP A 298 21.33 11.32 16.17
N GLY A 299 21.45 10.53 17.22
CA GLY A 299 20.39 9.64 17.70
C GLY A 299 20.27 8.27 17.02
N LYS A 300 19.46 7.43 17.66
CA LYS A 300 19.13 6.08 17.19
C LYS A 300 17.81 6.08 16.39
N SER A 301 17.68 5.14 15.47
CA SER A 301 16.47 4.92 14.69
C SER A 301 16.20 3.44 14.50
N MET A 302 14.98 3.14 14.11
CA MET A 302 14.66 1.80 13.64
C MET A 302 15.36 1.53 12.31
N ASN A 303 15.99 0.37 12.21
CA ASN A 303 16.68 -0.14 11.02
C ASN A 303 16.11 -1.50 10.68
N SER A 304 16.10 -1.84 9.39
CA SER A 304 15.78 -3.16 8.88
C SER A 304 17.05 -3.86 8.39
N GLU A 305 17.14 -5.15 8.66
CA GLU A 305 18.22 -6.03 8.20
C GLU A 305 17.56 -7.34 7.73
N LEU A 306 18.11 -7.99 6.71
CA LEU A 306 17.69 -9.34 6.35
C LEU A 306 18.12 -10.29 7.48
N SER A 307 17.17 -11.05 8.04
CA SER A 307 17.43 -11.90 9.19
C SER A 307 17.73 -13.34 8.79
N SER A 308 16.88 -13.95 7.97
CA SER A 308 17.00 -15.35 7.53
C SER A 308 16.09 -15.59 6.32
N GLY A 309 16.36 -16.69 5.62
CA GLY A 309 15.63 -17.07 4.43
C GLY A 309 16.31 -16.61 3.14
N SER A 310 15.64 -16.81 2.03
CA SER A 310 16.09 -16.34 0.72
C SER A 310 16.16 -14.81 0.71
N PRO A 311 17.14 -14.21 0.00
CA PRO A 311 17.12 -12.77 -0.23
C PRO A 311 15.75 -12.34 -0.78
N ILE A 312 15.28 -11.15 -0.38
CA ILE A 312 14.08 -10.59 -0.99
C ILE A 312 14.40 -10.40 -2.48
N PRO A 313 13.64 -11.04 -3.39
CA PRO A 313 13.92 -10.91 -4.81
C PRO A 313 13.77 -9.44 -5.22
N SER A 314 14.74 -8.94 -5.96
CA SER A 314 14.71 -7.56 -6.49
C SER A 314 13.70 -7.38 -7.61
N SER A 315 13.14 -8.46 -8.14
CA SER A 315 12.06 -8.48 -9.12
C SER A 315 11.31 -9.81 -9.06
N ILE A 316 10.12 -9.82 -9.61
CA ILE A 316 9.30 -11.02 -9.77
C ILE A 316 9.20 -11.29 -11.27
N PRO A 317 9.98 -12.26 -11.83
CA PRO A 317 10.12 -12.44 -13.27
C PRO A 317 8.77 -12.61 -13.99
N ILE A 318 7.88 -13.44 -13.47
CA ILE A 318 6.54 -13.63 -14.07
C ILE A 318 5.74 -12.33 -14.12
N GLY A 319 5.95 -11.41 -13.18
CA GLY A 319 5.33 -10.08 -13.18
C GLY A 319 5.90 -9.19 -14.28
N GLU A 320 7.21 -9.27 -14.53
CA GLU A 320 7.86 -8.55 -15.65
C GLU A 320 7.37 -9.10 -17.00
N ASP A 321 7.18 -10.42 -17.11
CA ASP A 321 6.64 -11.06 -18.33
C ASP A 321 5.22 -10.57 -18.62
N VAL A 322 4.35 -10.50 -17.59
CA VAL A 322 2.99 -9.95 -17.70
C VAL A 322 3.03 -8.47 -18.08
N ALA A 323 3.90 -7.69 -17.48
CA ALA A 323 4.04 -6.26 -17.81
C ALA A 323 4.51 -6.06 -19.26
N ASN A 324 5.45 -6.86 -19.74
CA ASN A 324 5.93 -6.85 -21.11
C ASN A 324 4.85 -7.30 -22.13
N ASP A 325 4.05 -8.32 -21.80
CA ASP A 325 2.92 -8.73 -22.60
C ASP A 325 1.88 -7.62 -22.73
N ILE A 326 1.48 -7.02 -21.62
CA ILE A 326 0.57 -5.86 -21.63
C ILE A 326 1.15 -4.72 -22.45
N ALA A 327 2.43 -4.37 -22.25
CA ALA A 327 3.10 -3.29 -22.97
C ALA A 327 3.05 -3.46 -24.49
N LYS A 328 3.29 -4.68 -24.99
CA LYS A 328 3.17 -5.00 -26.41
C LYS A 328 1.76 -4.77 -26.94
N ASN A 329 0.73 -5.11 -26.17
CA ASN A 329 -0.67 -5.07 -26.60
C ASN A 329 -1.30 -3.67 -26.54
N ILE A 330 -0.80 -2.77 -25.66
CA ILE A 330 -1.31 -1.39 -25.54
C ILE A 330 -0.36 -0.36 -26.12
N ASN A 331 0.66 -0.78 -26.88
CA ASN A 331 1.75 0.09 -27.34
C ASN A 331 2.31 0.93 -26.18
N GLY A 332 2.72 0.26 -25.11
CA GLY A 332 3.18 0.87 -23.85
C GLY A 332 4.66 0.66 -23.57
N VAL A 333 5.15 1.38 -22.57
CA VAL A 333 6.51 1.24 -22.06
C VAL A 333 6.43 0.72 -20.63
N PRO A 334 7.05 -0.43 -20.32
CA PRO A 334 7.09 -0.94 -18.97
C PRO A 334 8.01 -0.10 -18.09
N MET A 335 7.57 0.17 -16.87
CA MET A 335 8.23 1.03 -15.90
C MET A 335 8.25 0.37 -14.52
N SER A 336 9.29 0.67 -13.73
CA SER A 336 9.39 0.29 -12.33
C SER A 336 9.72 1.52 -11.48
N THR A 337 9.87 1.33 -10.18
CA THR A 337 10.30 2.41 -9.29
C THR A 337 11.81 2.62 -9.36
N TYR A 338 12.29 3.83 -9.05
CA TYR A 338 13.72 4.10 -8.93
C TYR A 338 14.40 3.20 -7.90
N MET A 339 13.70 2.91 -6.77
CA MET A 339 14.25 2.06 -5.71
C MET A 339 14.49 0.63 -6.18
N ASP A 340 13.54 0.05 -6.91
CA ASP A 340 13.70 -1.28 -7.49
C ASP A 340 14.76 -1.28 -8.59
N THR A 341 14.70 -0.32 -9.51
CA THR A 341 15.59 -0.26 -10.68
C THR A 341 17.06 -0.10 -10.28
N PHE A 342 17.39 0.86 -9.38
CA PHE A 342 18.78 1.19 -9.06
C PHE A 342 19.36 0.44 -7.88
N PHE A 343 18.52 0.10 -6.90
CA PHE A 343 18.99 -0.48 -5.63
C PHE A 343 18.54 -1.92 -5.43
N GLY A 344 17.72 -2.46 -6.35
CA GLY A 344 17.12 -3.80 -6.19
C GLY A 344 16.29 -3.91 -4.91
N ILE A 345 15.74 -2.79 -4.43
CA ILE A 345 14.89 -2.76 -3.25
C ILE A 345 13.44 -2.83 -3.73
N PRO A 346 12.75 -3.95 -3.50
CA PRO A 346 11.34 -4.06 -3.86
C PRO A 346 10.54 -3.01 -3.10
N THR A 347 9.52 -2.50 -3.75
CA THR A 347 8.63 -1.46 -3.19
C THR A 347 7.56 -2.13 -2.33
N THR A 348 7.93 -2.59 -1.14
CA THR A 348 7.01 -3.26 -0.20
C THR A 348 6.66 -2.37 0.97
#